data_8e801e438db3fc581f940dc58a57c760
#
_entry.id   8e801e438db3fc581f940dc58a57c760
#
_cell.length_a   1.000
_cell.length_b   1.000
_cell.length_c   1.000
_cell.angle_alpha   90.00
_cell.angle_beta   90.00
_cell.angle_gamma   90.00
#
_symmetry.space_group_name_H-M   'P 1'
#
loop_
_entity.id
_entity.type
_entity.pdbx_description
1 polymer ?
#
loop_
_entity_poly.entity_id
_entity_poly.type
_entity_poly.pdbx_seq_one_letter_code
_entity_poly.pdbx_strand_id
1 'polypeptide(L)'
;MTKKIILDCDPGHDDAVAIMLAASSKEIDILGITCVGGNSGLNNTVNNALKVCTLIERTDIKVYSGANKPIHYELFTAEYVHGKTGLDKKGDPIIIDTNYKPQEKHAVDFIVETCKSSTEQIYLCPTGPLTNIALSLKKDPSIKENIKEIVFMGGAAMCLGNTTPSAEFNIYVDPHAANIVLESGIPLTMMGLDVTHQVNVNSKIIKLMNENKNKSSKFFGELMEFYTIFHKELYETEETPLHDPCVIAYLLDPSIFSGKEVNVTVEENSELTRGETVVDWLGVTKRPVNCFVMNEANDEKFFQLLKAKLSLLP
;
A
#
# COMPACT_ATOMS: atom_id res chain seq x y z
N MET A 1 -10.04 -3.51 20.63
CA MET A 1 -8.58 -3.56 20.84
C MET A 1 -7.94 -2.77 19.72
N THR A 2 -6.92 -1.97 20.03
CA THR A 2 -6.17 -1.20 19.03
C THR A 2 -5.23 -2.13 18.28
N LYS A 3 -5.21 -2.06 16.96
CA LYS A 3 -4.31 -2.85 16.12
C LYS A 3 -2.98 -2.12 15.97
N LYS A 4 -1.88 -2.75 16.35
CA LYS A 4 -0.52 -2.25 16.14
C LYS A 4 -0.09 -2.55 14.71
N ILE A 5 0.30 -1.53 13.96
CA ILE A 5 0.71 -1.69 12.57
C ILE A 5 2.09 -1.09 12.30
N ILE A 6 2.79 -1.66 11.34
CA ILE A 6 3.85 -0.99 10.58
C ILE A 6 3.33 -0.82 9.16
N LEU A 7 3.23 0.43 8.70
CA LEU A 7 2.85 0.75 7.33
C LEU A 7 4.12 0.86 6.49
N ASP A 8 4.27 -0.05 5.50
CA ASP A 8 5.42 -0.08 4.58
C ASP A 8 4.96 0.39 3.20
N CYS A 9 5.44 1.53 2.73
CA CYS A 9 4.84 2.23 1.61
C CYS A 9 5.89 2.93 0.71
N ASP A 10 5.48 3.28 -0.50
CA ASP A 10 6.28 4.05 -1.45
C ASP A 10 5.52 5.32 -1.90
N PRO A 11 5.21 6.26 -0.98
CA PRO A 11 4.15 7.22 -1.09
C PRO A 11 3.99 7.90 -2.43
N GLY A 12 2.97 7.43 -3.16
CA GLY A 12 2.27 8.05 -4.25
C GLY A 12 0.96 8.70 -3.76
N HIS A 13 0.01 8.88 -4.69
CA HIS A 13 -1.26 9.56 -4.40
C HIS A 13 -2.16 8.75 -3.47
N ASP A 14 -2.29 7.47 -3.69
CA ASP A 14 -3.12 6.56 -2.90
C ASP A 14 -2.46 6.11 -1.59
N ASP A 15 -1.13 5.90 -1.54
CA ASP A 15 -0.41 5.76 -0.27
C ASP A 15 -0.65 6.95 0.67
N ALA A 16 -0.66 8.18 0.13
CA ALA A 16 -0.95 9.36 0.93
C ALA A 16 -2.33 9.25 1.61
N VAL A 17 -3.32 8.69 0.91
CA VAL A 17 -4.66 8.44 1.46
C VAL A 17 -4.61 7.30 2.49
N ALA A 18 -3.83 6.24 2.25
CA ALA A 18 -3.63 5.16 3.21
C ALA A 18 -3.02 5.66 4.53
N ILE A 19 -1.99 6.52 4.45
CA ILE A 19 -1.38 7.18 5.62
C ILE A 19 -2.44 8.02 6.37
N MET A 20 -3.22 8.84 5.65
CA MET A 20 -4.29 9.66 6.25
C MET A 20 -5.33 8.78 6.94
N LEU A 21 -5.80 7.71 6.30
CA LEU A 21 -6.80 6.80 6.85
C LEU A 21 -6.29 6.10 8.12
N ALA A 22 -5.06 5.59 8.10
CA ALA A 22 -4.46 4.96 9.26
C ALA A 22 -4.30 5.95 10.43
N ALA A 23 -3.77 7.14 10.15
CA ALA A 23 -3.49 8.17 11.16
C ALA A 23 -4.75 8.79 11.79
N SER A 24 -5.89 8.75 11.09
CA SER A 24 -7.17 9.25 11.59
C SER A 24 -7.86 8.32 12.59
N SER A 25 -7.41 7.07 12.70
CA SER A 25 -8.16 6.02 13.40
C SER A 25 -7.58 5.72 14.78
N LYS A 26 -8.42 5.81 15.80
CA LYS A 26 -8.06 5.40 17.18
C LYS A 26 -7.94 3.89 17.35
N GLU A 27 -8.48 3.13 16.41
CA GLU A 27 -8.43 1.67 16.35
C GLU A 27 -7.07 1.16 15.81
N ILE A 28 -6.23 2.07 15.30
CA ILE A 28 -4.91 1.77 14.75
C ILE A 28 -3.84 2.53 15.56
N ASP A 29 -2.81 1.79 15.94
CA ASP A 29 -1.57 2.32 16.54
C ASP A 29 -0.45 2.14 15.50
N ILE A 30 -0.04 3.24 14.86
CA ILE A 30 1.03 3.25 13.86
C ILE A 30 2.37 3.28 14.60
N LEU A 31 3.03 2.13 14.71
CA LEU A 31 4.35 2.00 15.32
C LEU A 31 5.43 2.75 14.53
N GLY A 32 5.25 2.82 13.21
CA GLY A 32 6.09 3.56 12.29
C GLY A 32 5.67 3.37 10.84
N ILE A 33 6.11 4.30 10.00
CA ILE A 33 6.03 4.21 8.54
C ILE A 33 7.41 3.86 8.03
N THR A 34 7.51 2.79 7.23
CA THR A 34 8.73 2.40 6.54
C THR A 34 8.57 2.68 5.05
N CYS A 35 9.57 3.27 4.42
CA CYS A 35 9.51 3.63 3.01
C CYS A 35 10.40 2.73 2.16
N VAL A 36 9.95 2.43 0.95
CA VAL A 36 10.64 1.64 -0.06
C VAL A 36 10.70 2.43 -1.38
N GLY A 37 11.65 2.13 -2.24
CA GLY A 37 11.64 2.61 -3.62
C GLY A 37 10.61 1.85 -4.43
N GLY A 38 9.78 2.55 -5.17
CA GLY A 38 8.68 1.99 -5.96
C GLY A 38 8.09 3.05 -6.88
N ASN A 39 6.97 3.65 -6.52
CA ASN A 39 6.32 4.73 -7.30
C ASN A 39 7.31 5.83 -7.74
N SER A 40 8.30 6.09 -6.91
CA SER A 40 9.43 6.97 -7.20
C SER A 40 10.68 6.47 -6.46
N GLY A 41 11.82 7.11 -6.67
CA GLY A 41 13.04 6.80 -5.91
C GLY A 41 12.86 7.02 -4.41
N LEU A 42 13.57 6.23 -3.58
CA LEU A 42 13.42 6.19 -2.12
C LEU A 42 13.44 7.56 -1.44
N ASN A 43 14.30 8.49 -1.90
CA ASN A 43 14.35 9.84 -1.32
C ASN A 43 13.02 10.58 -1.48
N ASN A 44 12.33 10.39 -2.61
CA ASN A 44 11.03 10.99 -2.86
C ASN A 44 9.95 10.34 -2.00
N THR A 45 9.93 9.01 -1.93
CA THR A 45 8.92 8.27 -1.14
C THR A 45 9.02 8.64 0.34
N VAL A 46 10.24 8.72 0.90
CA VAL A 46 10.47 9.20 2.27
C VAL A 46 9.99 10.64 2.45
N ASN A 47 10.35 11.55 1.55
CA ASN A 47 9.92 12.94 1.63
C ASN A 47 8.40 13.09 1.54
N ASN A 48 7.75 12.28 0.71
CA ASN A 48 6.31 12.27 0.56
C ASN A 48 5.61 11.81 1.85
N ALA A 49 6.10 10.73 2.49
CA ALA A 49 5.60 10.31 3.80
C ALA A 49 5.69 11.43 4.85
N LEU A 50 6.85 12.12 4.92
CA LEU A 50 7.06 13.25 5.83
C LEU A 50 6.12 14.42 5.54
N LYS A 51 5.89 14.74 4.26
CA LYS A 51 4.94 15.78 3.82
C LYS A 51 3.51 15.45 4.26
N VAL A 52 3.06 14.21 4.02
CA VAL A 52 1.71 13.77 4.41
C VAL A 52 1.54 13.84 5.93
N CYS A 53 2.49 13.30 6.71
CA CYS A 53 2.46 13.40 8.17
C CYS A 53 2.42 14.86 8.66
N THR A 54 3.17 15.77 8.00
CA THR A 54 3.15 17.21 8.32
C THR A 54 1.79 17.83 8.00
N LEU A 55 1.20 17.49 6.85
CA LEU A 55 -0.11 17.99 6.42
C LEU A 55 -1.21 17.67 7.44
N ILE A 56 -1.21 16.44 7.94
CA ILE A 56 -2.21 15.94 8.90
C ILE A 56 -1.84 16.17 10.37
N GLU A 57 -0.77 16.95 10.61
CA GLU A 57 -0.29 17.32 11.96
C GLU A 57 0.08 16.10 12.84
N ARG A 58 0.57 15.01 12.20
CA ARG A 58 0.99 13.76 12.85
C ARG A 58 2.50 13.52 12.72
N THR A 59 3.31 14.54 13.08
CA THR A 59 4.77 14.42 13.11
C THR A 59 5.32 13.59 14.29
N ASP A 60 4.43 13.07 15.14
CA ASP A 60 4.71 12.05 16.15
C ASP A 60 4.99 10.67 15.52
N ILE A 61 4.40 10.37 14.35
CA ILE A 61 4.59 9.11 13.63
C ILE A 61 6.00 9.05 13.05
N LYS A 62 6.78 8.05 13.41
CA LYS A 62 8.17 7.89 12.96
C LYS A 62 8.23 7.37 11.52
N VAL A 63 9.08 7.96 10.68
CA VAL A 63 9.32 7.56 9.28
C VAL A 63 10.74 7.02 9.14
N TYR A 64 10.88 5.87 8.51
CA TYR A 64 12.14 5.16 8.32
C TYR A 64 12.44 4.93 6.84
N SER A 65 13.66 5.21 6.41
CA SER A 65 14.14 4.94 5.06
C SER A 65 14.55 3.47 4.93
N GLY A 66 14.10 2.80 3.89
CA GLY A 66 14.33 1.38 3.65
C GLY A 66 15.13 1.05 2.39
N ALA A 67 14.71 0.01 1.67
CA ALA A 67 15.36 -0.43 0.45
C ALA A 67 15.14 0.56 -0.69
N ASN A 68 16.22 0.93 -1.37
CA ASN A 68 16.19 1.85 -2.50
C ASN A 68 16.03 1.14 -3.85
N LYS A 69 16.07 -0.19 -3.86
CA LYS A 69 15.89 -1.03 -5.04
C LYS A 69 15.42 -2.43 -4.67
N PRO A 70 14.84 -3.16 -5.64
CA PRO A 70 14.46 -4.57 -5.50
C PRO A 70 15.64 -5.49 -5.17
N ILE A 71 15.35 -6.71 -4.72
CA ILE A 71 16.37 -7.70 -4.34
C ILE A 71 17.28 -8.05 -5.53
N HIS A 72 16.71 -8.27 -6.71
CA HIS A 72 17.44 -8.75 -7.88
C HIS A 72 17.38 -7.85 -9.10
N TYR A 73 16.37 -6.99 -9.20
CA TYR A 73 16.19 -6.14 -10.37
C TYR A 73 16.63 -4.68 -10.10
N GLU A 74 16.83 -3.92 -11.17
CA GLU A 74 16.91 -2.47 -11.05
C GLU A 74 15.52 -1.89 -10.74
N LEU A 75 15.49 -0.77 -10.02
CA LEU A 75 14.24 -0.12 -9.64
C LEU A 75 13.51 0.34 -10.90
N PHE A 76 12.29 -0.15 -11.06
CA PHE A 76 11.32 0.35 -12.03
C PHE A 76 10.35 1.27 -11.30
N THR A 77 10.15 2.50 -11.79
CA THR A 77 9.32 3.51 -11.12
C THR A 77 8.05 3.80 -11.88
N ALA A 78 7.02 4.29 -11.18
CA ALA A 78 5.74 4.73 -11.74
C ALA A 78 5.65 6.28 -11.86
N GLU A 79 6.78 6.94 -12.17
CA GLU A 79 6.80 8.41 -12.36
C GLU A 79 5.86 8.88 -13.47
N TYR A 80 5.56 8.01 -14.43
CA TYR A 80 4.57 8.27 -15.48
C TYR A 80 3.12 8.32 -14.96
N VAL A 81 2.85 7.75 -13.77
CA VAL A 81 1.55 7.78 -13.07
C VAL A 81 1.49 8.90 -12.04
N HIS A 82 2.50 8.93 -11.16
CA HIS A 82 2.50 9.75 -9.94
C HIS A 82 3.26 11.08 -10.09
N GLY A 83 3.87 11.33 -11.27
CA GLY A 83 4.75 12.47 -11.50
C GLY A 83 6.17 12.23 -11.01
N LYS A 84 7.09 13.15 -11.33
CA LYS A 84 8.54 12.98 -11.07
C LYS A 84 8.90 12.83 -9.59
N THR A 85 8.11 13.42 -8.70
CA THR A 85 8.36 13.28 -7.26
C THR A 85 7.51 12.21 -6.60
N GLY A 86 6.65 11.52 -7.37
CA GLY A 86 5.74 10.50 -6.86
C GLY A 86 4.49 11.09 -6.19
N LEU A 87 4.44 12.41 -5.96
CA LEU A 87 3.32 13.10 -5.36
C LEU A 87 3.18 14.50 -5.99
N ASP A 88 2.95 14.50 -7.30
CA ASP A 88 2.81 15.73 -8.06
C ASP A 88 1.34 16.16 -8.18
N LYS A 89 1.10 17.48 -8.31
CA LYS A 89 -0.21 18.07 -8.58
C LYS A 89 -0.14 18.84 -9.89
N LYS A 90 -0.93 18.46 -10.88
CA LYS A 90 -0.94 19.08 -12.22
C LYS A 90 0.44 19.15 -12.89
N GLY A 91 1.28 18.12 -12.64
CA GLY A 91 2.65 18.04 -13.18
C GLY A 91 3.70 18.80 -12.36
N ASP A 92 3.31 19.49 -11.30
CA ASP A 92 4.22 20.18 -10.38
C ASP A 92 4.29 19.46 -9.03
N PRO A 93 5.46 19.42 -8.38
CA PRO A 93 5.61 18.84 -7.05
C PRO A 93 4.69 19.50 -6.02
N ILE A 94 4.05 18.71 -5.17
CA ILE A 94 3.34 19.27 -4.02
C ILE A 94 4.36 19.84 -3.04
N ILE A 95 4.23 21.14 -2.77
CA ILE A 95 5.10 21.85 -1.83
C ILE A 95 4.42 21.84 -0.46
N ILE A 96 5.01 21.14 0.48
CA ILE A 96 4.70 21.19 1.90
C ILE A 96 6.03 21.36 2.62
N ASP A 97 6.22 22.53 3.22
CA ASP A 97 7.41 22.78 4.02
C ASP A 97 7.36 21.95 5.29
N THR A 98 8.38 21.15 5.48
CA THR A 98 8.50 20.32 6.68
C THR A 98 9.93 20.33 7.23
N ASN A 99 10.01 20.54 8.55
CA ASN A 99 11.24 20.34 9.32
C ASN A 99 11.32 18.93 9.89
N TYR A 100 10.29 18.11 9.65
CA TYR A 100 10.25 16.72 10.08
C TYR A 100 11.28 15.91 9.30
N LYS A 101 12.06 15.08 9.99
CA LYS A 101 13.15 14.29 9.43
C LYS A 101 12.88 12.79 9.60
N PRO A 102 13.35 11.95 8.67
CA PRO A 102 13.28 10.52 8.87
C PRO A 102 14.21 10.11 10.03
N GLN A 103 13.94 8.94 10.59
CA GLN A 103 14.79 8.35 11.60
C GLN A 103 16.10 7.84 10.95
N GLU A 104 17.18 7.81 11.71
CA GLU A 104 18.50 7.33 11.24
C GLU A 104 18.53 5.81 11.00
N LYS A 105 17.69 5.07 11.75
CA LYS A 105 17.61 3.61 11.64
C LYS A 105 17.01 3.19 10.30
N HIS A 106 17.61 2.20 9.66
CA HIS A 106 17.06 1.62 8.43
C HIS A 106 15.73 0.89 8.69
N ALA A 107 14.79 0.97 7.76
CA ALA A 107 13.46 0.38 7.88
C ALA A 107 13.48 -1.12 8.23
N VAL A 108 14.35 -1.90 7.60
CA VAL A 108 14.51 -3.34 7.88
C VAL A 108 14.90 -3.59 9.34
N ASP A 109 15.80 -2.77 9.88
CA ASP A 109 16.23 -2.90 11.29
C ASP A 109 15.08 -2.53 12.23
N PHE A 110 14.35 -1.47 11.89
CA PHE A 110 13.19 -1.05 12.64
C PHE A 110 12.11 -2.14 12.69
N ILE A 111 11.76 -2.73 11.53
CA ILE A 111 10.77 -3.82 11.46
C ILE A 111 11.21 -5.00 12.34
N VAL A 112 12.46 -5.47 12.18
CA VAL A 112 12.98 -6.61 12.94
C VAL A 112 12.95 -6.34 14.44
N GLU A 113 13.51 -5.22 14.89
CA GLU A 113 13.59 -4.88 16.30
C GLU A 113 12.21 -4.67 16.93
N THR A 114 11.30 -4.01 16.19
CA THR A 114 9.94 -3.75 16.65
C THR A 114 9.14 -5.04 16.80
N CYS A 115 9.20 -5.94 15.82
CA CYS A 115 8.56 -7.25 15.92
C CYS A 115 9.13 -8.07 17.07
N LYS A 116 10.46 -8.10 17.26
CA LYS A 116 11.09 -8.86 18.36
C LYS A 116 10.79 -8.32 19.76
N SER A 117 10.68 -7.01 19.89
CA SER A 117 10.44 -6.37 21.20
C SER A 117 8.97 -6.27 21.57
N SER A 118 8.07 -6.48 20.65
CA SER A 118 6.64 -6.36 20.90
C SER A 118 6.11 -7.52 21.74
N THR A 119 5.33 -7.18 22.76
CA THR A 119 4.58 -8.16 23.56
C THR A 119 3.23 -8.54 22.95
N GLU A 120 2.82 -7.84 21.90
CA GLU A 120 1.58 -8.09 21.16
C GLU A 120 1.92 -8.33 19.69
N GLN A 121 1.10 -9.12 19.00
CA GLN A 121 1.30 -9.34 17.56
C GLN A 121 1.04 -8.06 16.77
N ILE A 122 1.85 -7.84 15.74
CA ILE A 122 1.86 -6.66 14.87
C ILE A 122 1.30 -7.04 13.50
N TYR A 123 0.54 -6.15 12.90
CA TYR A 123 0.18 -6.24 11.49
C TYR A 123 1.23 -5.52 10.65
N LEU A 124 1.74 -6.16 9.62
CA LEU A 124 2.53 -5.51 8.58
C LEU A 124 1.61 -5.15 7.42
N CYS A 125 1.63 -3.89 7.02
CA CYS A 125 0.71 -3.32 6.03
C CYS A 125 1.51 -2.74 4.85
N PRO A 126 2.10 -3.58 3.99
CA PRO A 126 2.79 -3.07 2.82
C PRO A 126 1.80 -2.62 1.73
N THR A 127 1.99 -1.39 1.25
CA THR A 127 1.27 -0.81 0.11
C THR A 127 2.18 -0.59 -1.09
N GLY A 128 3.50 -0.70 -0.92
CA GLY A 128 4.51 -0.71 -1.98
C GLY A 128 5.13 -2.09 -2.22
N PRO A 129 6.22 -2.14 -3.00
CA PRO A 129 6.96 -3.37 -3.24
C PRO A 129 7.42 -4.04 -1.94
N LEU A 130 7.29 -5.36 -1.85
CA LEU A 130 7.48 -6.14 -0.61
C LEU A 130 8.94 -6.26 -0.15
N THR A 131 9.86 -5.50 -0.72
CA THR A 131 11.31 -5.60 -0.52
C THR A 131 11.72 -5.45 0.95
N ASN A 132 11.20 -4.44 1.68
CA ASN A 132 11.54 -4.25 3.09
C ASN A 132 11.08 -5.43 3.95
N ILE A 133 9.88 -5.94 3.70
CA ILE A 133 9.29 -7.06 4.43
C ILE A 133 10.10 -8.34 4.20
N ALA A 134 10.41 -8.64 2.93
CA ALA A 134 11.22 -9.80 2.56
C ALA A 134 12.63 -9.73 3.18
N LEU A 135 13.29 -8.58 3.12
CA LEU A 135 14.61 -8.38 3.73
C LEU A 135 14.55 -8.52 5.26
N SER A 136 13.47 -8.09 5.89
CA SER A 136 13.29 -8.25 7.34
C SER A 136 13.13 -9.72 7.73
N LEU A 137 12.33 -10.49 6.98
CA LEU A 137 12.16 -11.92 7.18
C LEU A 137 13.45 -12.70 6.90
N LYS A 138 14.24 -12.30 5.90
CA LYS A 138 15.57 -12.89 5.63
C LYS A 138 16.58 -12.57 6.72
N LYS A 139 16.54 -11.35 7.26
CA LYS A 139 17.46 -10.90 8.31
C LYS A 139 17.24 -11.64 9.62
N ASP A 140 15.99 -11.81 10.02
CA ASP A 140 15.62 -12.56 11.23
C ASP A 140 14.28 -13.29 11.04
N PRO A 141 14.31 -14.57 10.62
CA PRO A 141 13.08 -15.35 10.40
C PRO A 141 12.21 -15.55 11.65
N SER A 142 12.77 -15.31 12.87
CA SER A 142 12.02 -15.49 14.11
C SER A 142 10.93 -14.43 14.31
N ILE A 143 11.01 -13.29 13.62
CA ILE A 143 10.03 -12.21 13.74
C ILE A 143 8.62 -12.65 13.34
N LYS A 144 8.49 -13.70 12.53
CA LYS A 144 7.20 -14.23 12.08
C LYS A 144 6.25 -14.60 13.22
N GLU A 145 6.80 -15.01 14.37
CA GLU A 145 5.99 -15.40 15.53
C GLU A 145 5.25 -14.22 16.17
N ASN A 146 5.77 -13.00 15.97
CA ASN A 146 5.18 -11.76 16.48
C ASN A 146 4.39 -10.97 15.43
N ILE A 147 4.28 -11.51 14.19
CA ILE A 147 3.46 -10.92 13.15
C ILE A 147 2.10 -11.61 13.15
N LYS A 148 1.05 -10.82 13.33
CA LYS A 148 -0.34 -11.32 13.32
C LYS A 148 -0.78 -11.70 11.91
N GLU A 149 -0.49 -10.81 10.97
CA GLU A 149 -0.90 -10.92 9.58
C GLU A 149 -0.11 -9.91 8.74
N ILE A 150 0.15 -10.23 7.49
CA ILE A 150 0.60 -9.27 6.48
C ILE A 150 -0.57 -9.01 5.55
N VAL A 151 -1.08 -7.77 5.57
CA VAL A 151 -2.13 -7.31 4.65
C VAL A 151 -1.48 -6.40 3.63
N PHE A 152 -1.37 -6.84 2.39
CA PHE A 152 -0.61 -6.11 1.38
C PHE A 152 -1.44 -5.73 0.15
N MET A 153 -1.12 -4.57 -0.43
CA MET A 153 -1.60 -4.20 -1.75
C MET A 153 -0.63 -4.73 -2.80
N GLY A 154 -1.14 -5.48 -3.75
CA GLY A 154 -0.37 -6.01 -4.87
C GLY A 154 -1.00 -7.23 -5.51
N GLY A 155 -0.60 -7.49 -6.74
CA GLY A 155 -1.01 -8.66 -7.51
C GLY A 155 -2.35 -8.52 -8.22
N ALA A 156 -2.61 -9.51 -9.05
CA ALA A 156 -3.85 -9.68 -9.81
C ALA A 156 -4.18 -11.18 -9.87
N ALA A 157 -5.44 -11.55 -9.65
CA ALA A 157 -5.86 -12.95 -9.62
C ALA A 157 -6.61 -13.37 -10.90
N MET A 158 -7.66 -12.62 -11.25
CA MET A 158 -8.53 -12.90 -12.40
C MET A 158 -8.60 -11.74 -13.38
N CYS A 159 -8.11 -10.56 -13.00
CA CYS A 159 -8.00 -9.40 -13.87
C CYS A 159 -6.59 -9.33 -14.51
N LEU A 160 -6.44 -8.42 -15.46
CA LEU A 160 -5.14 -8.14 -16.07
C LEU A 160 -4.23 -7.35 -15.11
N GLY A 161 -2.94 -7.34 -15.40
CA GLY A 161 -1.99 -6.45 -14.75
C GLY A 161 -2.18 -4.99 -15.14
N ASN A 162 -1.52 -4.08 -14.41
CA ASN A 162 -1.53 -2.65 -14.68
C ASN A 162 -0.16 -2.10 -15.14
N THR A 163 0.90 -2.88 -14.95
CA THR A 163 2.28 -2.51 -15.37
C THR A 163 2.72 -3.30 -16.59
N THR A 164 2.36 -4.57 -16.64
CA THR A 164 2.43 -5.42 -17.84
C THR A 164 1.05 -6.05 -18.03
N PRO A 165 0.78 -6.72 -19.17
CA PRO A 165 -0.50 -7.40 -19.35
C PRO A 165 -0.85 -8.43 -18.28
N SER A 166 0.15 -8.96 -17.55
CA SER A 166 -0.05 -10.01 -16.54
C SER A 166 0.35 -9.60 -15.13
N ALA A 167 1.09 -8.50 -14.94
CA ALA A 167 1.66 -8.15 -13.64
C ALA A 167 1.14 -6.83 -13.09
N GLU A 168 0.82 -6.83 -11.80
CA GLU A 168 0.59 -5.65 -11.01
C GLU A 168 1.93 -5.04 -10.60
N PHE A 169 1.97 -3.71 -10.43
CA PHE A 169 3.17 -2.90 -10.26
C PHE A 169 4.05 -3.34 -9.07
N ASN A 170 3.50 -3.45 -7.87
CA ASN A 170 4.29 -3.78 -6.67
C ASN A 170 4.98 -5.14 -6.78
N ILE A 171 4.25 -6.11 -7.35
CA ILE A 171 4.78 -7.46 -7.56
C ILE A 171 5.79 -7.47 -8.71
N TYR A 172 5.54 -6.70 -9.79
CA TYR A 172 6.47 -6.59 -10.90
C TYR A 172 7.81 -5.97 -10.50
N VAL A 173 7.78 -4.98 -9.59
CA VAL A 173 9.00 -4.30 -9.10
C VAL A 173 9.89 -5.29 -8.35
N ASP A 174 9.34 -6.11 -7.45
CA ASP A 174 10.14 -7.11 -6.72
C ASP A 174 9.43 -8.47 -6.58
N PRO A 175 9.36 -9.28 -7.65
CA PRO A 175 8.72 -10.59 -7.61
C PRO A 175 9.39 -11.57 -6.65
N HIS A 176 10.71 -11.45 -6.44
CA HIS A 176 11.44 -12.28 -5.49
C HIS A 176 11.06 -11.96 -4.05
N ALA A 177 10.91 -10.67 -3.72
CA ALA A 177 10.42 -10.26 -2.41
C ALA A 177 9.00 -10.80 -2.17
N ALA A 178 8.14 -10.74 -3.19
CA ALA A 178 6.79 -11.25 -3.10
C ALA A 178 6.74 -12.75 -2.79
N ASN A 179 7.54 -13.57 -3.48
CA ASN A 179 7.62 -15.01 -3.19
C ASN A 179 8.16 -15.30 -1.78
N ILE A 180 9.19 -14.57 -1.31
CA ILE A 180 9.70 -14.72 0.06
C ILE A 180 8.59 -14.48 1.09
N VAL A 181 7.74 -13.46 0.87
CA VAL A 181 6.62 -13.16 1.75
C VAL A 181 5.54 -14.23 1.64
N LEU A 182 5.17 -14.66 0.44
CA LEU A 182 4.16 -15.70 0.19
C LEU A 182 4.56 -17.08 0.78
N GLU A 183 5.86 -17.36 0.88
CA GLU A 183 6.41 -18.59 1.45
C GLU A 183 6.72 -18.49 2.96
N SER A 184 6.49 -17.34 3.59
CA SER A 184 6.86 -17.08 4.99
C SER A 184 6.13 -17.96 6.01
N GLY A 185 4.93 -18.43 5.66
CA GLY A 185 4.03 -19.13 6.57
C GLY A 185 3.29 -18.21 7.54
N ILE A 186 3.41 -16.89 7.40
CA ILE A 186 2.62 -15.89 8.10
C ILE A 186 1.23 -15.82 7.44
N PRO A 187 0.13 -15.59 8.20
CA PRO A 187 -1.17 -15.29 7.59
C PRO A 187 -1.07 -14.09 6.64
N LEU A 188 -1.53 -14.26 5.40
CA LEU A 188 -1.44 -13.24 4.35
C LEU A 188 -2.83 -12.89 3.82
N THR A 189 -3.08 -11.59 3.65
CA THR A 189 -4.25 -11.08 2.92
C THR A 189 -3.77 -10.18 1.77
N MET A 190 -4.14 -10.56 0.55
CA MET A 190 -3.81 -9.87 -0.69
C MET A 190 -4.96 -8.97 -1.13
N MET A 191 -4.70 -7.67 -1.21
CA MET A 191 -5.56 -6.65 -1.84
C MET A 191 -5.06 -6.42 -3.27
N GLY A 192 -5.37 -7.36 -4.16
CA GLY A 192 -4.99 -7.29 -5.57
C GLY A 192 -5.88 -6.36 -6.39
N LEU A 193 -5.54 -6.23 -7.68
CA LEU A 193 -6.30 -5.40 -8.62
C LEU A 193 -7.77 -5.82 -8.75
N ASP A 194 -8.06 -7.12 -8.54
CA ASP A 194 -9.43 -7.66 -8.57
C ASP A 194 -10.37 -6.93 -7.61
N VAL A 195 -9.88 -6.57 -6.43
CA VAL A 195 -10.66 -5.88 -5.42
C VAL A 195 -10.48 -4.37 -5.48
N THR A 196 -9.26 -3.89 -5.73
CA THR A 196 -8.99 -2.44 -5.68
C THR A 196 -9.59 -1.70 -6.88
N HIS A 197 -9.75 -2.35 -8.02
CA HIS A 197 -10.48 -1.80 -9.17
C HIS A 197 -12.00 -1.64 -8.95
N GLN A 198 -12.53 -2.13 -7.82
CA GLN A 198 -13.93 -1.90 -7.44
C GLN A 198 -14.09 -0.67 -6.55
N VAL A 199 -12.99 -0.11 -6.04
CA VAL A 199 -12.99 1.08 -5.17
C VAL A 199 -12.55 2.29 -5.99
N ASN A 200 -13.50 2.87 -6.75
CA ASN A 200 -13.20 3.90 -7.72
C ASN A 200 -13.58 5.30 -7.25
N VAL A 201 -12.62 6.21 -7.30
CA VAL A 201 -12.85 7.64 -7.10
C VAL A 201 -13.31 8.29 -8.40
N ASN A 202 -14.36 9.08 -8.31
CA ASN A 202 -14.88 9.91 -9.38
C ASN A 202 -15.28 11.28 -8.81
N SER A 203 -15.79 12.16 -9.65
CA SER A 203 -16.17 13.53 -9.23
C SER A 203 -17.23 13.57 -8.12
N LYS A 204 -18.08 12.54 -8.00
CA LYS A 204 -19.08 12.44 -6.91
C LYS A 204 -18.41 12.13 -5.58
N ILE A 205 -17.43 11.23 -5.58
CA ILE A 205 -16.66 10.86 -4.39
C ILE A 205 -15.80 12.06 -3.92
N ILE A 206 -15.14 12.78 -4.84
CA ILE A 206 -14.39 13.98 -4.48
C ILE A 206 -15.30 15.02 -3.82
N LYS A 207 -16.50 15.25 -4.36
CA LYS A 207 -17.50 16.16 -3.76
C LYS A 207 -17.92 15.67 -2.37
N LEU A 208 -18.18 14.37 -2.23
CA LEU A 208 -18.56 13.75 -0.95
C LEU A 208 -17.49 13.96 0.13
N MET A 209 -16.20 13.81 -0.19
CA MET A 209 -15.11 14.05 0.75
C MET A 209 -14.98 15.55 1.11
N ASN A 210 -15.14 16.44 0.14
CA ASN A 210 -15.07 17.88 0.35
C ASN A 210 -16.19 18.45 1.25
N GLU A 211 -17.27 17.70 1.51
CA GLU A 211 -18.28 18.07 2.49
C GLU A 211 -17.73 18.20 3.92
N ASN A 212 -16.62 17.53 4.23
CA ASN A 212 -15.95 17.62 5.53
C ASN A 212 -15.35 19.04 5.78
N LYS A 213 -15.04 19.81 4.72
CA LYS A 213 -14.52 21.19 4.78
C LYS A 213 -13.20 21.36 5.55
N ASN A 214 -12.47 20.27 5.81
CA ASN A 214 -11.17 20.29 6.46
C ASN A 214 -10.03 20.21 5.44
N LYS A 215 -8.81 20.48 5.90
CA LYS A 215 -7.60 20.51 5.08
C LYS A 215 -7.28 19.15 4.44
N SER A 216 -7.45 18.07 5.20
CA SER A 216 -7.17 16.71 4.74
C SER A 216 -8.11 16.25 3.64
N SER A 217 -9.41 16.54 3.75
CA SER A 217 -10.37 16.19 2.70
C SER A 217 -10.19 17.04 1.43
N LYS A 218 -9.80 18.31 1.59
CA LYS A 218 -9.42 19.14 0.45
C LYS A 218 -8.18 18.58 -0.25
N PHE A 219 -7.16 18.17 0.51
CA PHE A 219 -5.96 17.56 -0.04
C PHE A 219 -6.26 16.25 -0.77
N PHE A 220 -7.12 15.39 -0.21
CA PHE A 220 -7.63 14.22 -0.90
C PHE A 220 -8.22 14.58 -2.28
N GLY A 221 -9.09 15.61 -2.34
CA GLY A 221 -9.67 16.06 -3.59
C GLY A 221 -8.60 16.50 -4.60
N GLU A 222 -7.63 17.28 -4.16
CA GLU A 222 -6.53 17.76 -5.01
C GLU A 222 -5.64 16.61 -5.55
N LEU A 223 -5.36 15.58 -4.73
CA LEU A 223 -4.63 14.39 -5.16
C LEU A 223 -5.42 13.61 -6.21
N MET A 224 -6.69 13.36 -5.93
CA MET A 224 -7.54 12.53 -6.79
C MET A 224 -7.88 13.23 -8.12
N GLU A 225 -8.02 14.56 -8.15
CA GLU A 225 -8.17 15.30 -9.40
C GLU A 225 -6.98 15.09 -10.35
N PHE A 226 -5.75 15.09 -9.82
CA PHE A 226 -4.55 14.84 -10.63
C PHE A 226 -4.50 13.37 -11.09
N TYR A 227 -4.71 12.44 -10.16
CA TYR A 227 -4.66 11.02 -10.43
C TYR A 227 -5.70 10.58 -11.48
N THR A 228 -6.89 11.20 -11.45
CA THR A 228 -7.95 10.97 -12.45
C THR A 228 -7.54 11.47 -13.85
N ILE A 229 -6.77 12.55 -13.98
CA ILE A 229 -6.30 13.03 -15.30
C ILE A 229 -5.46 11.95 -15.97
N PHE A 230 -4.52 11.36 -15.25
CA PHE A 230 -3.69 10.27 -15.77
C PHE A 230 -4.52 9.04 -16.19
N HIS A 231 -5.46 8.61 -15.33
CA HIS A 231 -6.33 7.48 -15.65
C HIS A 231 -7.20 7.75 -16.89
N LYS A 232 -7.68 8.97 -17.06
CA LYS A 232 -8.45 9.37 -18.23
C LYS A 232 -7.62 9.34 -19.52
N GLU A 233 -6.38 9.79 -19.44
CA GLU A 233 -5.48 9.79 -20.62
C GLU A 233 -5.05 8.38 -21.02
N LEU A 234 -4.82 7.48 -20.06
CA LEU A 234 -4.30 6.14 -20.34
C LEU A 234 -5.39 5.09 -20.55
N TYR A 235 -6.48 5.16 -19.79
CA TYR A 235 -7.52 4.12 -19.77
C TYR A 235 -8.88 4.60 -20.30
N GLU A 236 -8.98 5.86 -20.76
CA GLU A 236 -10.21 6.48 -21.26
C GLU A 236 -11.38 6.40 -20.24
N THR A 237 -11.08 6.40 -18.94
CA THR A 237 -12.06 6.33 -17.84
C THR A 237 -12.01 7.58 -16.97
N GLU A 238 -13.16 7.99 -16.41
CA GLU A 238 -13.24 9.03 -15.38
C GLU A 238 -13.21 8.45 -13.95
N GLU A 239 -13.01 7.15 -13.84
CA GLU A 239 -12.92 6.42 -12.59
C GLU A 239 -11.47 6.06 -12.31
N THR A 240 -11.03 6.30 -11.08
CA THR A 240 -9.66 6.09 -10.65
C THR A 240 -9.64 5.15 -9.46
N PRO A 241 -9.05 3.95 -9.60
CA PRO A 241 -8.93 3.02 -8.48
C PRO A 241 -8.14 3.63 -7.32
N LEU A 242 -8.60 3.37 -6.11
CA LEU A 242 -7.92 3.75 -4.87
C LEU A 242 -7.38 2.47 -4.23
N HIS A 243 -6.13 2.13 -4.54
CA HIS A 243 -5.56 0.84 -4.22
C HIS A 243 -5.18 0.68 -2.74
N ASP A 244 -4.24 1.46 -2.26
CA ASP A 244 -3.55 1.28 -0.97
C ASP A 244 -4.43 1.45 0.27
N PRO A 245 -5.40 2.37 0.28
CA PRO A 245 -6.29 2.51 1.42
C PRO A 245 -7.15 1.26 1.68
N CYS A 246 -7.29 0.34 0.70
CA CYS A 246 -7.98 -0.94 0.91
C CYS A 246 -7.33 -1.77 2.01
N VAL A 247 -5.99 -1.74 2.13
CA VAL A 247 -5.24 -2.41 3.20
C VAL A 247 -5.67 -1.92 4.59
N ILE A 248 -5.76 -0.61 4.75
CA ILE A 248 -6.13 0.01 6.02
C ILE A 248 -7.62 -0.14 6.30
N ALA A 249 -8.46 0.01 5.27
CA ALA A 249 -9.92 -0.17 5.39
C ALA A 249 -10.27 -1.58 5.86
N TYR A 250 -9.57 -2.62 5.36
CA TYR A 250 -9.74 -3.99 5.82
C TYR A 250 -9.43 -4.15 7.31
N LEU A 251 -8.38 -3.52 7.80
CA LEU A 251 -8.07 -3.56 9.23
C LEU A 251 -9.14 -2.86 10.07
N LEU A 252 -9.79 -1.83 9.55
CA LEU A 252 -10.83 -1.07 10.26
C LEU A 252 -12.19 -1.76 10.20
N ASP A 253 -12.59 -2.22 9.03
CA ASP A 253 -13.83 -2.95 8.80
C ASP A 253 -13.66 -4.04 7.74
N PRO A 254 -13.32 -5.28 8.15
CA PRO A 254 -13.16 -6.39 7.21
C PRO A 254 -14.43 -6.71 6.40
N SER A 255 -15.61 -6.30 6.89
CA SER A 255 -16.90 -6.57 6.20
C SER A 255 -17.07 -5.79 4.88
N ILE A 256 -16.16 -4.87 4.59
CA ILE A 256 -16.09 -4.15 3.30
C ILE A 256 -15.68 -5.10 2.17
N PHE A 257 -14.90 -6.14 2.50
CA PHE A 257 -14.27 -7.01 1.51
C PHE A 257 -14.68 -8.46 1.71
N SER A 258 -14.65 -9.22 0.62
CA SER A 258 -14.74 -10.67 0.65
C SER A 258 -13.74 -11.31 -0.31
N GLY A 259 -13.42 -12.58 -0.08
CA GLY A 259 -12.38 -13.27 -0.82
C GLY A 259 -12.33 -14.77 -0.52
N LYS A 260 -11.20 -15.38 -0.88
CA LYS A 260 -10.99 -16.81 -0.73
C LYS A 260 -9.56 -17.16 -0.35
N GLU A 261 -9.39 -18.16 0.51
CA GLU A 261 -8.08 -18.79 0.76
C GLU A 261 -7.65 -19.63 -0.45
N VAL A 262 -6.50 -19.32 -1.01
CA VAL A 262 -5.96 -19.97 -2.21
C VAL A 262 -4.44 -20.11 -2.14
N ASN A 263 -3.86 -20.87 -3.07
CA ASN A 263 -2.42 -20.82 -3.28
C ASN A 263 -2.07 -19.70 -4.25
N VAL A 264 -1.08 -18.90 -3.88
CA VAL A 264 -0.50 -17.82 -4.69
C VAL A 264 1.01 -18.05 -4.80
N THR A 265 1.53 -17.95 -6.01
CA THR A 265 2.97 -17.90 -6.31
C THR A 265 3.22 -16.82 -7.33
N VAL A 266 4.45 -16.32 -7.43
CA VAL A 266 4.81 -15.26 -8.38
C VAL A 266 5.81 -15.79 -9.40
N GLU A 267 5.58 -15.46 -10.68
CA GLU A 267 6.54 -15.71 -11.74
C GLU A 267 7.71 -14.72 -11.65
N GLU A 268 8.91 -15.21 -11.44
CA GLU A 268 10.09 -14.38 -11.18
C GLU A 268 10.93 -14.09 -12.43
N ASN A 269 10.95 -15.00 -13.40
CA ASN A 269 12.01 -15.05 -14.41
C ASN A 269 11.53 -14.91 -15.86
N SER A 270 10.24 -15.15 -16.12
CA SER A 270 9.72 -15.14 -17.48
C SER A 270 9.80 -13.74 -18.08
N GLU A 271 10.32 -13.64 -19.30
CA GLU A 271 10.38 -12.38 -20.05
C GLU A 271 8.98 -11.77 -20.26
N LEU A 272 7.94 -12.61 -20.42
CA LEU A 272 6.57 -12.16 -20.73
C LEU A 272 5.69 -11.99 -19.49
N THR A 273 5.91 -12.80 -18.44
CA THR A 273 4.98 -12.91 -17.30
C THR A 273 5.65 -12.67 -15.96
N ARG A 274 6.86 -12.10 -15.94
CA ARG A 274 7.52 -11.70 -14.69
C ARG A 274 6.62 -10.79 -13.87
N GLY A 275 6.47 -11.10 -12.59
CA GLY A 275 5.60 -10.39 -11.67
C GLY A 275 4.13 -10.82 -11.72
N GLU A 276 3.77 -11.79 -12.58
CA GLU A 276 2.43 -12.38 -12.56
C GLU A 276 2.21 -13.13 -11.24
N THR A 277 1.12 -12.83 -10.56
CA THR A 277 0.62 -13.63 -9.44
C THR A 277 -0.19 -14.79 -9.97
N VAL A 278 0.38 -15.98 -9.90
CA VAL A 278 -0.27 -17.23 -10.31
C VAL A 278 -1.15 -17.71 -9.16
N VAL A 279 -2.44 -17.38 -9.24
CA VAL A 279 -3.43 -17.67 -8.21
C VAL A 279 -4.20 -18.94 -8.56
N ASP A 280 -4.05 -20.00 -7.76
CA ASP A 280 -4.78 -21.26 -7.95
C ASP A 280 -6.20 -21.18 -7.38
N TRP A 281 -7.05 -20.38 -8.04
CA TRP A 281 -8.42 -20.12 -7.59
C TRP A 281 -9.29 -21.37 -7.52
N LEU A 282 -9.05 -22.33 -8.39
CA LEU A 282 -9.81 -23.57 -8.47
C LEU A 282 -9.18 -24.74 -7.69
N GLY A 283 -7.98 -24.58 -7.15
CA GLY A 283 -7.26 -25.62 -6.42
C GLY A 283 -6.74 -26.76 -7.29
N VAL A 284 -6.50 -26.49 -8.58
CA VAL A 284 -6.08 -27.53 -9.56
C VAL A 284 -4.67 -28.04 -9.31
N THR A 285 -3.77 -27.21 -8.76
CA THR A 285 -2.38 -27.60 -8.49
C THR A 285 -2.24 -28.43 -7.23
N LYS A 286 -3.24 -28.43 -6.35
CA LYS A 286 -3.20 -29.06 -5.02
C LYS A 286 -2.08 -28.55 -4.10
N ARG A 287 -1.49 -27.39 -4.41
CA ARG A 287 -0.53 -26.73 -3.52
C ARG A 287 -1.25 -26.26 -2.24
N PRO A 288 -0.57 -26.26 -1.08
CA PRO A 288 -1.15 -25.71 0.15
C PRO A 288 -1.59 -24.26 -0.05
N VAL A 289 -2.74 -23.89 0.53
CA VAL A 289 -3.17 -22.49 0.59
C VAL A 289 -2.17 -21.68 1.41
N ASN A 290 -1.87 -20.46 0.98
CA ASN A 290 -0.91 -19.58 1.65
C ASN A 290 -1.37 -18.13 1.73
N CYS A 291 -2.48 -17.76 1.09
CA CYS A 291 -2.94 -16.39 1.02
C CYS A 291 -4.46 -16.32 0.95
N PHE A 292 -5.05 -15.37 1.67
CA PHE A 292 -6.43 -14.97 1.50
C PHE A 292 -6.48 -13.86 0.43
N VAL A 293 -7.04 -14.16 -0.73
CA VAL A 293 -7.11 -13.23 -1.87
C VAL A 293 -8.48 -12.58 -1.88
N MET A 294 -8.50 -11.26 -1.73
CA MET A 294 -9.73 -10.47 -1.82
C MET A 294 -10.11 -10.27 -3.28
N ASN A 295 -11.40 -10.42 -3.59
CA ASN A 295 -11.91 -10.26 -4.95
C ASN A 295 -13.23 -9.49 -5.06
N GLU A 296 -13.84 -9.11 -3.94
CA GLU A 296 -15.04 -8.29 -3.91
C GLU A 296 -14.90 -7.18 -2.88
N ALA A 297 -15.39 -5.97 -3.20
CA ALA A 297 -15.45 -4.83 -2.33
C ALA A 297 -16.82 -4.17 -2.33
N ASN A 298 -17.25 -3.66 -1.18
CA ASN A 298 -18.39 -2.75 -1.05
C ASN A 298 -17.87 -1.30 -1.04
N ASP A 299 -17.84 -0.67 -2.20
CA ASP A 299 -17.33 0.68 -2.41
C ASP A 299 -18.10 1.75 -1.61
N GLU A 300 -19.42 1.60 -1.47
CA GLU A 300 -20.23 2.53 -0.68
C GLU A 300 -19.80 2.53 0.79
N LYS A 301 -19.66 1.35 1.40
CA LYS A 301 -19.15 1.23 2.78
C LYS A 301 -17.74 1.77 2.91
N PHE A 302 -16.88 1.48 1.92
CA PHE A 302 -15.50 1.98 1.90
C PHE A 302 -15.47 3.51 1.93
N PHE A 303 -16.19 4.19 1.04
CA PHE A 303 -16.19 5.65 0.97
C PHE A 303 -16.90 6.30 2.16
N GLN A 304 -17.90 5.66 2.75
CA GLN A 304 -18.49 6.12 4.01
C GLN A 304 -17.47 6.06 5.15
N LEU A 305 -16.72 4.97 5.27
CA LEU A 305 -15.63 4.84 6.24
C LEU A 305 -14.56 5.91 6.01
N LEU A 306 -14.06 6.04 4.78
CA LEU A 306 -13.03 7.02 4.42
C LEU A 306 -13.46 8.45 4.77
N LYS A 307 -14.69 8.84 4.38
CA LYS A 307 -15.26 10.16 4.71
C LYS A 307 -15.28 10.43 6.21
N ALA A 308 -15.82 9.46 6.97
CA ALA A 308 -15.90 9.58 8.43
C ALA A 308 -14.52 9.72 9.06
N LYS A 309 -13.53 8.96 8.58
CA LYS A 309 -12.17 9.00 9.13
C LYS A 309 -11.42 10.28 8.73
N LEU A 310 -11.50 10.73 7.48
CA LEU A 310 -10.88 11.99 7.05
C LEU A 310 -11.47 13.20 7.78
N SER A 311 -12.72 13.15 8.23
CA SER A 311 -13.33 14.24 9.02
C SER A 311 -12.69 14.43 10.40
N LEU A 312 -11.91 13.45 10.89
CA LEU A 312 -11.22 13.51 12.18
C LEU A 312 -9.82 14.15 12.10
N LEU A 313 -9.33 14.39 10.90
CA LEU A 313 -8.06 15.07 10.62
C LEU A 313 -8.25 16.59 10.48
N PRO A 314 -7.13 17.37 10.54
CA PRO A 314 -7.17 18.82 10.34
C PRO A 314 -7.74 19.25 9.00
#